data_986afb18550f8f57d6097df6298c3a92
#
_entry.id   986afb18550f8f57d6097df6298c3a92
#
_cell.length_a   1.000
_cell.length_b   1.000
_cell.length_c   1.000
_cell.angle_alpha   90.00
_cell.angle_beta   90.00
_cell.angle_gamma   90.00
#
_symmetry.space_group_name_H-M   'P 1'
#
loop_
_entity.id
_entity.type
_entity.pdbx_description
1 polymer ?
#
loop_
_entity_poly.entity_id
_entity_poly.type
_entity_poly.pdbx_seq_one_letter_code
_entity_poly.pdbx_strand_id
1 'polypeptide(L)'
;CALCIDACDDVMEKIGKPRGLIDYIALSDENRERAGGAPKPVWKHVFRPRVILYTALWGAVGLGLLFALFIRPDIEMTVAPVRNPTYVTLSDGSIRNTYDVRLLNKHGEDRPFRISLTGHPQLRVQLEGTPYETVEVPADTTFLQRVYVIAPPGSEPATAELTYFRFWVEDLTNAERAHNDTIFFGRAAQ
;
A
#
# COMPACT_ATOMS: atom_id res chain seq x y z
N CYS A 1 9.90 -26.63 -26.64
CA CYS A 1 11.23 -26.29 -27.18
C CYS A 1 11.16 -26.30 -28.69
N ALA A 2 11.75 -25.32 -29.36
CA ALA A 2 11.71 -25.13 -30.80
C ALA A 2 12.94 -25.75 -31.53
N LEU A 3 13.83 -26.42 -30.81
CA LEU A 3 15.08 -26.96 -31.36
C LEU A 3 14.89 -27.89 -32.56
N CYS A 4 13.79 -28.66 -32.65
CA CYS A 4 13.51 -29.51 -33.78
C CYS A 4 13.17 -28.70 -35.03
N ILE A 5 12.51 -27.55 -34.87
CA ILE A 5 12.19 -26.64 -35.99
C ILE A 5 13.49 -26.03 -36.53
N ASP A 6 14.33 -25.47 -35.61
CA ASP A 6 15.60 -24.84 -35.99
C ASP A 6 16.54 -25.82 -36.70
N ALA A 7 16.70 -27.04 -36.11
CA ALA A 7 17.55 -28.07 -36.72
C ALA A 7 17.05 -28.52 -38.11
N CYS A 8 15.73 -28.59 -38.30
CA CYS A 8 15.13 -28.95 -39.59
C CYS A 8 15.30 -27.83 -40.61
N ASP A 9 15.12 -26.61 -40.21
CA ASP A 9 15.30 -25.42 -41.04
C ASP A 9 16.75 -25.27 -41.54
N ASP A 10 17.73 -25.54 -40.67
CA ASP A 10 19.15 -25.55 -41.00
C ASP A 10 19.49 -26.61 -42.06
N VAL A 11 18.90 -27.80 -41.96
CA VAL A 11 19.08 -28.86 -42.97
C VAL A 11 18.41 -28.48 -44.29
N MET A 12 17.18 -27.95 -44.25
CA MET A 12 16.44 -27.52 -45.42
C MET A 12 17.17 -26.42 -46.20
N GLU A 13 17.77 -25.47 -45.48
CA GLU A 13 18.59 -24.41 -46.08
C GLU A 13 19.83 -24.98 -46.79
N LYS A 14 20.56 -25.92 -46.15
CA LYS A 14 21.76 -26.55 -46.70
C LYS A 14 21.47 -27.34 -47.99
N ILE A 15 20.26 -27.90 -48.14
CA ILE A 15 19.86 -28.64 -49.33
C ILE A 15 19.09 -27.77 -50.34
N GLY A 16 19.01 -26.45 -50.11
CA GLY A 16 18.36 -25.50 -51.03
C GLY A 16 16.84 -25.62 -51.09
N LYS A 17 16.20 -26.15 -50.04
CA LYS A 17 14.74 -26.27 -49.95
C LYS A 17 14.18 -25.19 -49.03
N PRO A 18 12.88 -24.82 -49.22
CA PRO A 18 12.25 -23.82 -48.36
C PRO A 18 12.18 -24.31 -46.92
N ARG A 19 12.35 -23.37 -45.98
CA ARG A 19 12.18 -23.58 -44.54
C ARG A 19 10.71 -23.88 -44.18
N GLY A 20 10.43 -24.38 -42.98
CA GLY A 20 9.08 -24.60 -42.46
C GLY A 20 8.55 -26.01 -42.76
N LEU A 21 9.43 -27.01 -42.86
CA LEU A 21 8.99 -28.41 -42.98
C LEU A 21 8.34 -28.90 -41.70
N ILE A 22 8.79 -28.38 -40.55
CA ILE A 22 8.19 -28.59 -39.21
C ILE A 22 7.78 -27.23 -38.66
N ASP A 23 6.50 -27.07 -38.34
CA ASP A 23 5.96 -25.83 -37.82
C ASP A 23 4.80 -26.09 -36.86
N TYR A 24 4.43 -25.08 -36.08
CA TYR A 24 3.27 -25.11 -35.21
C TYR A 24 2.00 -24.77 -35.99
N ILE A 25 1.07 -25.71 -36.07
CA ILE A 25 -0.21 -25.53 -36.69
C ILE A 25 -1.32 -25.47 -35.67
N ALA A 26 -2.24 -24.53 -35.82
CA ALA A 26 -3.46 -24.52 -35.02
C ALA A 26 -4.38 -25.66 -35.47
N LEU A 27 -4.84 -26.51 -34.56
CA LEU A 27 -5.73 -27.64 -34.81
C LEU A 27 -6.96 -27.26 -35.66
N SER A 28 -7.44 -26.02 -35.54
CA SER A 28 -8.55 -25.50 -36.36
C SER A 28 -8.22 -25.35 -37.83
N ASP A 29 -6.94 -25.30 -38.18
CA ASP A 29 -6.46 -25.02 -39.54
C ASP A 29 -5.88 -26.28 -40.20
N GLU A 30 -5.58 -27.33 -39.44
CA GLU A 30 -5.02 -28.60 -39.90
C GLU A 30 -5.82 -29.23 -41.05
N ASN A 31 -7.15 -29.32 -40.92
CA ASN A 31 -7.99 -29.88 -41.95
C ASN A 31 -7.98 -29.07 -43.25
N ARG A 32 -7.84 -27.76 -43.15
CA ARG A 32 -7.77 -26.85 -44.27
C ARG A 32 -6.44 -26.97 -45.00
N GLU A 33 -5.35 -27.02 -44.29
CA GLU A 33 -4.00 -27.16 -44.86
C GLU A 33 -3.80 -28.54 -45.45
N ARG A 34 -4.33 -29.60 -44.85
CA ARG A 34 -4.36 -30.94 -45.44
C ARG A 34 -5.14 -30.99 -46.78
N ALA A 35 -6.14 -30.13 -46.94
CA ALA A 35 -6.89 -29.98 -48.19
C ALA A 35 -6.21 -29.05 -49.22
N GLY A 36 -4.94 -28.60 -48.96
CA GLY A 36 -4.18 -27.72 -49.84
C GLY A 36 -4.55 -26.24 -49.77
N GLY A 37 -5.28 -25.83 -48.73
CA GLY A 37 -5.64 -24.43 -48.47
C GLY A 37 -4.48 -23.65 -47.87
N ALA A 38 -4.36 -22.36 -48.20
CA ALA A 38 -3.33 -21.49 -47.62
C ALA A 38 -3.53 -21.31 -46.10
N PRO A 39 -2.42 -21.23 -45.32
CA PRO A 39 -2.48 -20.99 -43.87
C PRO A 39 -3.18 -19.66 -43.57
N LYS A 40 -3.93 -19.63 -42.45
CA LYS A 40 -4.55 -18.38 -42.02
C LYS A 40 -3.49 -17.41 -41.50
N PRO A 41 -3.61 -16.10 -41.79
CA PRO A 41 -2.67 -15.13 -41.27
C PRO A 41 -2.74 -15.10 -39.71
N VAL A 42 -1.58 -14.98 -39.07
CA VAL A 42 -1.40 -15.01 -37.60
C VAL A 42 -2.36 -14.05 -36.88
N TRP A 43 -2.64 -12.90 -37.48
CA TRP A 43 -3.56 -11.89 -36.92
C TRP A 43 -4.97 -12.44 -36.67
N LYS A 44 -5.48 -13.37 -37.51
CA LYS A 44 -6.80 -13.99 -37.26
C LYS A 44 -6.83 -14.93 -36.08
N HIS A 45 -5.68 -15.42 -35.62
CA HIS A 45 -5.55 -16.20 -34.39
C HIS A 45 -5.45 -15.31 -33.16
N VAL A 46 -4.77 -14.16 -33.29
CA VAL A 46 -4.61 -13.17 -32.20
C VAL A 46 -5.93 -12.45 -31.91
N PHE A 47 -6.66 -12.00 -32.96
CA PHE A 47 -7.92 -11.27 -32.80
C PHE A 47 -9.16 -12.16 -32.62
N ARG A 48 -9.02 -13.31 -31.95
CA ARG A 48 -10.17 -14.11 -31.56
C ARG A 48 -10.83 -13.49 -30.34
N PRO A 49 -12.18 -13.48 -30.22
CA PRO A 49 -12.88 -12.88 -29.07
C PRO A 49 -12.38 -13.41 -27.72
N ARG A 50 -12.08 -14.70 -27.63
CA ARG A 50 -11.55 -15.33 -26.43
C ARG A 50 -10.16 -14.83 -26.06
N VAL A 51 -9.26 -14.66 -27.04
CA VAL A 51 -7.90 -14.15 -26.80
C VAL A 51 -7.98 -12.69 -26.34
N ILE A 52 -8.78 -11.87 -27.03
CA ILE A 52 -8.99 -10.47 -26.67
C ILE A 52 -9.54 -10.37 -25.22
N LEU A 53 -10.54 -11.17 -24.87
CA LEU A 53 -11.14 -11.16 -23.53
C LEU A 53 -10.10 -11.50 -22.44
N TYR A 54 -9.31 -12.55 -22.65
CA TYR A 54 -8.31 -12.94 -21.66
C TYR A 54 -7.16 -11.94 -21.58
N THR A 55 -6.70 -11.42 -22.72
CA THR A 55 -5.65 -10.39 -22.73
C THR A 55 -6.14 -9.10 -22.05
N ALA A 56 -7.37 -8.69 -22.32
CA ALA A 56 -7.97 -7.54 -21.67
C ALA A 56 -8.10 -7.74 -20.15
N LEU A 57 -8.55 -8.93 -19.72
CA LEU A 57 -8.68 -9.24 -18.28
C LEU A 57 -7.32 -9.22 -17.58
N TRP A 58 -6.31 -9.89 -18.13
CA TRP A 58 -4.97 -9.89 -17.58
C TRP A 58 -4.32 -8.52 -17.64
N GLY A 59 -4.53 -7.79 -18.72
CA GLY A 59 -4.06 -6.41 -18.86
C GLY A 59 -4.68 -5.48 -17.82
N ALA A 60 -5.98 -5.62 -17.55
CA ALA A 60 -6.67 -4.83 -16.52
C ALA A 60 -6.11 -5.12 -15.12
N VAL A 61 -5.85 -6.38 -14.79
CA VAL A 61 -5.21 -6.76 -13.51
C VAL A 61 -3.80 -6.18 -13.42
N GLY A 62 -3.00 -6.30 -14.47
CA GLY A 62 -1.63 -5.76 -14.51
C GLY A 62 -1.61 -4.23 -14.38
N LEU A 63 -2.49 -3.53 -15.09
CA LEU A 63 -2.65 -2.08 -14.99
C LEU A 63 -3.13 -1.66 -13.59
N GLY A 64 -4.06 -2.41 -12.99
CA GLY A 64 -4.54 -2.16 -11.64
C GLY A 64 -3.43 -2.29 -10.59
N LEU A 65 -2.59 -3.31 -10.70
CA LEU A 65 -1.42 -3.48 -9.82
C LEU A 65 -0.40 -2.35 -10.01
N LEU A 66 -0.13 -1.99 -11.25
CA LEU A 66 0.79 -0.89 -11.58
C LEU A 66 0.27 0.44 -11.01
N PHE A 67 -1.02 0.72 -11.17
CA PHE A 67 -1.67 1.89 -10.61
C PHE A 67 -1.59 1.91 -9.07
N ALA A 68 -1.81 0.76 -8.42
CA ALA A 68 -1.70 0.65 -6.96
C ALA A 68 -0.28 0.95 -6.44
N LEU A 69 0.77 0.64 -7.21
CA LEU A 69 2.14 0.98 -6.86
C LEU A 69 2.40 2.49 -6.88
N PHE A 70 1.76 3.22 -7.81
CA PHE A 70 1.93 4.68 -7.92
C PHE A 70 1.10 5.49 -6.90
N ILE A 71 0.07 4.88 -6.27
CA ILE A 71 -0.79 5.55 -5.28
C ILE A 71 -0.32 5.25 -3.84
N ARG A 72 0.76 4.51 -3.67
CA ARG A 72 1.22 4.12 -2.33
C ARG A 72 1.65 5.38 -1.56
N PRO A 73 1.12 5.61 -0.33
CA PRO A 73 1.51 6.77 0.47
C PRO A 73 2.98 6.65 0.91
N ASP A 74 3.68 7.79 0.91
CA ASP A 74 5.08 7.87 1.31
C ASP A 74 5.25 8.01 2.82
N ILE A 75 4.17 8.37 3.53
CA ILE A 75 4.13 8.46 4.98
C ILE A 75 3.28 7.33 5.55
N GLU A 76 3.78 6.68 6.59
CA GLU A 76 3.05 5.66 7.32
C GLU A 76 3.15 5.92 8.81
N MET A 77 2.00 5.86 9.49
CA MET A 77 1.91 6.04 10.93
C MET A 77 1.27 4.81 11.58
N THR A 78 1.91 4.29 12.60
CA THR A 78 1.34 3.24 13.46
C THR A 78 1.28 3.75 14.89
N VAL A 79 0.11 3.60 15.53
CA VAL A 79 -0.12 4.04 16.91
C VAL A 79 -0.39 2.81 17.77
N ALA A 80 0.39 2.66 18.84
CA ALA A 80 0.22 1.59 19.82
C ALA A 80 -0.03 2.21 21.21
N PRO A 81 -1.21 1.96 21.83
CA PRO A 81 -1.44 2.40 23.19
C PRO A 81 -0.55 1.62 24.19
N VAL A 82 0.08 2.32 25.10
CA VAL A 82 0.82 1.69 26.22
C VAL A 82 -0.20 1.20 27.24
N ARG A 83 -0.18 -0.10 27.54
CA ARG A 83 -1.22 -0.75 28.36
C ARG A 83 -0.86 -0.90 29.82
N ASN A 84 0.35 -0.60 30.23
CA ASN A 84 0.77 -0.75 31.62
C ASN A 84 1.58 0.46 32.10
N PRO A 85 0.92 1.41 32.78
CA PRO A 85 -0.52 1.51 33.07
C PRO A 85 -1.31 1.97 31.83
N THR A 86 -2.60 1.62 31.79
CA THR A 86 -3.50 2.02 30.68
C THR A 86 -3.75 3.52 30.68
N TYR A 87 -3.91 4.11 31.88
CA TYR A 87 -4.02 5.55 32.06
C TYR A 87 -3.34 5.98 33.38
N VAL A 88 -2.99 7.24 33.49
CA VAL A 88 -2.42 7.86 34.66
C VAL A 88 -3.26 9.07 35.04
N THR A 89 -3.67 9.14 36.34
CA THR A 89 -4.30 10.36 36.87
C THR A 89 -3.20 11.31 37.33
N LEU A 90 -3.20 12.53 36.79
CA LEU A 90 -2.27 13.58 37.16
C LEU A 90 -2.72 14.28 38.45
N SER A 91 -1.83 15.11 39.02
CA SER A 91 -2.09 15.83 40.29
C SER A 91 -3.24 16.84 40.21
N ASP A 92 -3.55 17.33 39.03
CA ASP A 92 -4.67 18.24 38.75
C ASP A 92 -6.00 17.50 38.48
N GLY A 93 -5.99 16.16 38.53
CA GLY A 93 -7.16 15.32 38.29
C GLY A 93 -7.41 15.01 36.80
N SER A 94 -6.55 15.49 35.90
CA SER A 94 -6.62 15.11 34.47
C SER A 94 -6.17 13.66 34.23
N ILE A 95 -6.68 13.05 33.20
CA ILE A 95 -6.32 11.69 32.77
C ILE A 95 -5.41 11.74 31.59
N ARG A 96 -4.28 11.05 31.69
CA ARG A 96 -3.27 10.96 30.64
C ARG A 96 -3.11 9.53 30.16
N ASN A 97 -3.23 9.32 28.86
CA ASN A 97 -2.89 8.08 28.18
C ASN A 97 -1.60 8.27 27.41
N THR A 98 -0.84 7.19 27.29
CA THR A 98 0.46 7.17 26.60
C THR A 98 0.35 6.33 25.34
N TYR A 99 0.89 6.84 24.25
CA TYR A 99 0.92 6.16 22.96
C TYR A 99 2.34 6.16 22.40
N ASP A 100 2.77 5.03 21.88
CA ASP A 100 3.98 4.92 21.09
C ASP A 100 3.58 5.08 19.62
N VAL A 101 3.93 6.23 19.04
CA VAL A 101 3.64 6.59 17.66
C VAL A 101 4.90 6.33 16.82
N ARG A 102 4.81 5.40 15.88
CA ARG A 102 5.87 5.12 14.92
C ARG A 102 5.56 5.83 13.63
N LEU A 103 6.50 6.68 13.21
CA LEU A 103 6.44 7.45 11.98
C LEU A 103 7.48 6.87 11.02
N LEU A 104 7.06 6.48 9.84
CA LEU A 104 7.94 6.01 8.78
C LEU A 104 8.07 7.11 7.74
N ASN A 105 9.28 7.64 7.58
CA ASN A 105 9.64 8.54 6.51
C ASN A 105 10.30 7.72 5.40
N LYS A 106 9.67 7.63 4.22
CA LYS A 106 10.19 6.93 3.04
C LYS A 106 10.92 7.86 2.08
N HIS A 107 11.04 9.14 2.43
CA HIS A 107 11.80 10.10 1.65
C HIS A 107 13.28 10.06 2.02
N GLY A 108 14.15 10.29 1.05
CA GLY A 108 15.61 10.35 1.23
C GLY A 108 16.11 11.63 1.94
N GLU A 109 15.24 12.39 2.60
CA GLU A 109 15.52 13.64 3.30
C GLU A 109 14.83 13.66 4.66
N ASP A 110 15.45 14.33 5.63
CA ASP A 110 14.86 14.60 6.94
C ASP A 110 13.64 15.51 6.77
N ARG A 111 12.51 15.16 7.43
CA ARG A 111 11.26 15.90 7.27
C ARG A 111 10.58 16.22 8.59
N PRO A 112 10.02 17.44 8.71
CA PRO A 112 9.23 17.83 9.86
C PRO A 112 7.80 17.32 9.73
N PHE A 113 7.38 16.48 10.68
CA PHE A 113 6.01 15.99 10.79
C PHE A 113 5.28 16.65 11.95
N ARG A 114 4.04 17.08 11.70
CA ARG A 114 3.14 17.58 12.75
C ARG A 114 2.18 16.47 13.15
N ILE A 115 2.06 16.23 14.47
CA ILE A 115 1.10 15.29 15.04
C ILE A 115 -0.08 16.09 15.60
N SER A 116 -1.29 15.73 15.22
CA SER A 116 -2.53 16.36 15.69
C SER A 116 -3.62 15.34 15.99
N LEU A 117 -4.66 15.76 16.69
CA LEU A 117 -5.81 14.93 17.06
C LEU A 117 -7.09 15.47 16.44
N THR A 118 -7.98 14.55 16.08
CA THR A 118 -9.37 14.85 15.73
C THR A 118 -10.33 13.83 16.34
N GLY A 119 -11.59 14.16 16.44
CA GLY A 119 -12.66 13.30 16.98
C GLY A 119 -13.18 13.78 18.32
N HIS A 120 -12.37 14.36 19.18
CA HIS A 120 -12.84 14.93 20.45
C HIS A 120 -12.11 16.24 20.83
N PRO A 121 -12.84 17.38 20.95
CA PRO A 121 -12.23 18.70 21.12
C PRO A 121 -11.57 18.92 22.50
N GLN A 122 -11.91 18.11 23.49
CA GLN A 122 -11.37 18.24 24.85
C GLN A 122 -10.05 17.48 25.03
N LEU A 123 -9.67 16.59 24.08
CA LEU A 123 -8.39 15.91 24.13
C LEU A 123 -7.26 16.83 23.68
N ARG A 124 -6.15 16.80 24.42
CA ARG A 124 -4.93 17.56 24.10
C ARG A 124 -3.79 16.60 23.85
N VAL A 125 -2.97 16.93 22.85
CA VAL A 125 -1.75 16.20 22.53
C VAL A 125 -0.54 16.88 23.17
N GLN A 126 0.40 16.10 23.66
CA GLN A 126 1.71 16.54 24.11
C GLN A 126 2.75 15.50 23.70
N LEU A 127 3.80 15.94 23.04
CA LEU A 127 4.91 15.07 22.66
C LEU A 127 5.94 15.01 23.79
N GLU A 128 6.51 13.82 23.99
CA GLU A 128 7.60 13.66 24.94
C GLU A 128 8.87 14.33 24.42
N GLY A 129 9.54 15.11 25.27
CA GLY A 129 10.83 15.74 24.96
C GLY A 129 10.76 17.04 24.13
N THR A 130 9.57 17.44 23.66
CA THR A 130 9.40 18.70 22.92
C THR A 130 8.12 19.42 23.34
N PRO A 131 8.12 20.75 23.47
CA PRO A 131 6.91 21.54 23.70
C PRO A 131 6.07 21.75 22.43
N TYR A 132 6.57 21.34 21.28
CA TYR A 132 5.92 21.52 19.98
C TYR A 132 5.21 20.24 19.53
N GLU A 133 4.18 20.39 18.72
CA GLU A 133 3.47 19.27 18.08
C GLU A 133 4.20 18.74 16.82
N THR A 134 5.43 19.22 16.60
CA THR A 134 6.23 18.90 15.43
C THR A 134 7.47 18.11 15.86
N VAL A 135 7.79 17.08 15.07
CA VAL A 135 8.97 16.23 15.26
C VAL A 135 9.70 16.09 13.92
N GLU A 136 11.02 16.16 13.95
CA GLU A 136 11.86 15.92 12.78
C GLU A 136 12.17 14.42 12.69
N VAL A 137 11.82 13.81 11.55
CA VAL A 137 12.01 12.39 11.29
C VAL A 137 13.10 12.22 10.25
N PRO A 138 14.20 11.52 10.59
CA PRO A 138 15.31 11.31 9.67
C PRO A 138 14.89 10.55 8.40
N ALA A 139 15.68 10.75 7.32
CA ALA A 139 15.48 10.10 6.04
C ALA A 139 15.48 8.57 6.13
N ASP A 140 14.62 7.91 5.38
CA ASP A 140 14.54 6.44 5.22
C ASP A 140 14.51 5.66 6.55
N THR A 141 13.92 6.25 7.61
CA THR A 141 13.90 5.63 8.94
C THR A 141 12.49 5.52 9.52
N THR A 142 12.38 4.61 10.48
CA THR A 142 11.23 4.54 11.38
C THR A 142 11.59 5.25 12.68
N PHE A 143 10.92 6.36 12.96
CA PHE A 143 11.09 7.14 14.18
C PHE A 143 9.99 6.81 15.18
N LEU A 144 10.37 6.56 16.44
CA LEU A 144 9.45 6.32 17.54
C LEU A 144 9.30 7.58 18.38
N GLN A 145 8.10 8.16 18.37
CA GLN A 145 7.74 9.28 19.23
C GLN A 145 6.74 8.85 20.28
N ARG A 146 7.05 9.08 21.53
CA ARG A 146 6.07 8.90 22.59
C ARG A 146 5.18 10.12 22.69
N VAL A 147 3.87 9.88 22.71
CA VAL A 147 2.85 10.92 22.71
C VAL A 147 1.91 10.73 23.89
N TYR A 148 1.65 11.80 24.59
CA TYR A 148 0.69 11.86 25.67
C TYR A 148 -0.60 12.51 25.17
N VAL A 149 -1.72 11.85 25.43
CA VAL A 149 -3.05 12.42 25.20
C VAL A 149 -3.68 12.66 26.57
N ILE A 150 -4.11 13.90 26.81
CA ILE A 150 -4.57 14.36 28.10
C ILE A 150 -6.02 14.83 27.97
N ALA A 151 -6.87 14.31 28.85
CA ALA A 151 -8.24 14.75 29.05
C ALA A 151 -8.34 15.58 30.32
N PRO A 152 -8.87 16.83 30.31
CA PRO A 152 -9.06 17.64 31.46
C PRO A 152 -9.98 16.97 32.52
N PRO A 153 -9.83 17.31 33.81
CA PRO A 153 -10.68 16.75 34.85
C PRO A 153 -12.15 17.07 34.60
N GLY A 154 -13.03 16.07 34.80
CA GLY A 154 -14.47 16.22 34.59
C GLY A 154 -14.92 16.32 33.13
N SER A 155 -14.00 16.22 32.16
CA SER A 155 -14.35 16.15 30.74
C SER A 155 -15.02 14.81 30.39
N GLU A 156 -15.80 14.80 29.30
CA GLU A 156 -16.44 13.58 28.82
C GLU A 156 -15.44 12.42 28.59
N PRO A 157 -14.27 12.63 27.92
CA PRO A 157 -13.28 11.55 27.77
C PRO A 157 -12.66 11.10 29.08
N ALA A 158 -12.56 11.97 30.09
CA ALA A 158 -12.00 11.60 31.40
C ALA A 158 -12.95 10.71 32.21
N THR A 159 -14.26 10.82 32.02
CA THR A 159 -15.30 10.08 32.76
C THR A 159 -15.83 8.87 32.00
N ALA A 160 -15.72 8.85 30.67
CA ALA A 160 -16.11 7.72 29.85
C ALA A 160 -15.10 6.57 30.00
N GLU A 161 -15.55 5.32 29.84
CA GLU A 161 -14.68 4.16 29.82
C GLU A 161 -13.74 4.20 28.61
N LEU A 162 -14.32 4.48 27.44
CA LEU A 162 -13.62 4.51 26.14
C LEU A 162 -14.10 5.70 25.31
N THR A 163 -13.17 6.41 24.72
CA THR A 163 -13.47 7.50 23.76
C THR A 163 -12.66 7.30 22.49
N TYR A 164 -13.35 7.21 21.35
CA TYR A 164 -12.68 7.06 20.05
C TYR A 164 -12.16 8.40 19.56
N PHE A 165 -10.93 8.40 19.05
CA PHE A 165 -10.34 9.57 18.43
C PHE A 165 -9.34 9.15 17.37
N ARG A 166 -8.84 10.11 16.58
CA ARG A 166 -7.95 9.88 15.46
C ARG A 166 -6.69 10.71 15.61
N PHE A 167 -5.55 10.04 15.47
CA PHE A 167 -4.28 10.70 15.25
C PHE A 167 -4.14 11.05 13.77
N TRP A 168 -3.59 12.22 13.52
CA TRP A 168 -3.13 12.66 12.23
C TRP A 168 -1.66 12.99 12.29
N VAL A 169 -0.93 12.61 11.25
CA VAL A 169 0.40 13.10 10.95
C VAL A 169 0.35 13.82 9.62
N GLU A 170 0.99 14.97 9.56
CA GLU A 170 1.10 15.81 8.37
C GLU A 170 2.57 16.12 8.13
N ASP A 171 3.06 15.82 6.92
CA ASP A 171 4.34 16.31 6.45
C ASP A 171 4.22 17.79 6.10
N LEU A 172 4.99 18.64 6.78
CA LEU A 172 4.95 20.08 6.57
C LEU A 172 5.63 20.52 5.25
N THR A 173 6.30 19.61 4.55
CA THR A 173 6.99 19.89 3.29
C THR A 173 6.07 19.75 2.08
N ASN A 174 5.27 18.68 2.02
CA ASN A 174 4.40 18.37 0.88
C ASN A 174 2.90 18.33 1.22
N ALA A 175 2.55 18.59 2.50
CA ALA A 175 1.19 18.52 3.02
C ALA A 175 0.53 17.13 2.89
N GLU A 176 1.31 16.07 2.73
CA GLU A 176 0.82 14.70 2.76
C GLU A 176 0.38 14.33 4.18
N ARG A 177 -0.69 13.52 4.29
CA ARG A 177 -1.29 13.18 5.58
C ARG A 177 -1.54 11.68 5.69
N ALA A 178 -1.25 11.15 6.87
CA ALA A 178 -1.69 9.82 7.27
C ALA A 178 -2.47 9.90 8.59
N HIS A 179 -3.31 8.91 8.84
CA HIS A 179 -4.08 8.85 10.08
C HIS A 179 -4.14 7.44 10.64
N ASN A 180 -4.43 7.37 11.94
CA ASN A 180 -4.67 6.11 12.63
C ASN A 180 -5.76 6.32 13.70
N ASP A 181 -6.76 5.45 13.70
CA ASP A 181 -7.86 5.49 14.67
C ASP A 181 -7.46 4.72 15.92
N THR A 182 -7.72 5.31 17.09
CA THR A 182 -7.36 4.73 18.38
C THR A 182 -8.39 5.08 19.46
N ILE A 183 -8.15 4.61 20.67
CA ILE A 183 -9.08 4.71 21.79
C ILE A 183 -8.38 5.37 22.95
N PHE A 184 -9.02 6.36 23.56
CA PHE A 184 -8.64 6.95 24.83
C PHE A 184 -9.35 6.20 25.97
N PHE A 185 -8.61 5.81 26.99
CA PHE A 185 -9.10 5.14 28.18
C PHE A 185 -9.31 6.18 29.29
N GLY A 186 -10.55 6.43 29.63
CA GLY A 186 -10.88 7.27 30.76
C GLY A 186 -11.06 6.48 32.06
N ARG A 187 -11.42 7.17 33.11
CA ARG A 187 -11.75 6.55 34.40
C ARG A 187 -13.22 6.13 34.33
N ALA A 188 -13.48 4.84 34.16
CA ALA A 188 -14.85 4.33 34.32
C ALA A 188 -15.44 4.78 35.64
N ALA A 189 -16.61 5.37 35.62
CA ALA A 189 -17.35 5.67 36.84
C ALA A 189 -17.63 4.36 37.57
N GLN A 190 -17.02 4.17 38.75
CA GLN A 190 -17.35 3.09 39.68
C GLN A 190 -18.69 3.38 40.31
#